data_bfa027294450c43a96898d6b828a2aeb
#
_entry.id   bfa027294450c43a96898d6b828a2aeb
#
_cell.length_a   1.000
_cell.length_b   1.000
_cell.length_c   1.000
_cell.angle_alpha   90.00
_cell.angle_beta   90.00
_cell.angle_gamma   90.00
#
_symmetry.space_group_name_H-M   'P 1'
#
loop_
_entity.id
_entity.type
_entity.pdbx_description
1 polymer ?
#
loop_
_entity_poly.entity_id
_entity_poly.type
_entity_poly.pdbx_seq_one_letter_code
_entity_poly.pdbx_strand_id
1 'polypeptide(L)'
;MRNLNVAELAAKVVEGSRGHVAKAITLVESTKPEHRTQAHELLQLINPHTGKAFRVGVSGVPGAGKSTFINAMGVKLIDEYQHQVAVLAVDPSSTRTGGSILGDRTRMGDLANRSEAFVRPSPSAGHLGGVARATRESMLVLEAAGYDVVMVETVGVGQSEVAVAGMVDTFLFLHVARTGGQL
;
A
#
# COMPACT_ATOMS: atom_id res chain seq x y z
N MET A 1 13.69 1.23 20.04
CA MET A 1 12.26 1.04 20.33
C MET A 1 12.18 0.23 21.61
N ARG A 2 11.63 0.81 22.69
CA ARG A 2 11.35 0.09 23.95
C ARG A 2 10.44 -1.08 23.60
N ASN A 3 10.62 -2.24 24.24
CA ASN A 3 9.91 -3.51 24.07
C ASN A 3 8.55 -3.37 23.36
N LEU A 4 8.53 -3.63 22.05
CA LEU A 4 7.29 -3.65 21.27
C LEU A 4 6.55 -4.95 21.66
N ASN A 5 5.43 -4.82 22.32
CA ASN A 5 4.56 -5.97 22.57
C ASN A 5 3.85 -6.32 21.25
N VAL A 6 4.34 -7.36 20.57
CA VAL A 6 3.84 -7.75 19.25
C VAL A 6 2.40 -8.27 19.33
N ALA A 7 2.02 -8.96 20.40
CA ALA A 7 0.66 -9.45 20.59
C ALA A 7 -0.33 -8.29 20.78
N GLU A 8 0.05 -7.26 21.55
CA GLU A 8 -0.76 -6.06 21.71
C GLU A 8 -0.88 -5.30 20.36
N LEU A 9 0.23 -5.17 19.61
CA LEU A 9 0.22 -4.56 18.28
C LEU A 9 -0.73 -5.31 17.35
N ALA A 10 -0.69 -6.64 17.31
CA ALA A 10 -1.57 -7.46 16.50
C ALA A 10 -3.04 -7.25 16.86
N ALA A 11 -3.40 -7.28 18.16
CA ALA A 11 -4.76 -7.02 18.61
C ALA A 11 -5.26 -5.64 18.17
N LYS A 12 -4.43 -4.60 18.32
CA LYS A 12 -4.78 -3.24 17.92
C LYS A 12 -4.88 -3.05 16.39
N VAL A 13 -4.13 -3.84 15.61
CA VAL A 13 -4.28 -3.88 14.15
C VAL A 13 -5.65 -4.46 13.80
N VAL A 14 -6.04 -5.57 14.38
CA VAL A 14 -7.34 -6.23 14.12
C VAL A 14 -8.52 -5.35 14.56
N GLU A 15 -8.36 -4.54 15.62
CA GLU A 15 -9.33 -3.51 16.02
C GLU A 15 -9.41 -2.32 15.03
N GLY A 16 -8.57 -2.27 13.98
CA GLY A 16 -8.55 -1.18 13.01
C GLY A 16 -7.88 0.11 13.50
N SER A 17 -7.10 0.07 14.57
CA SER A 17 -6.42 1.26 15.11
C SER A 17 -5.38 1.82 14.13
N ARG A 18 -5.70 2.95 13.46
CA ARG A 18 -4.86 3.55 12.40
C ARG A 18 -3.40 3.78 12.80
N GLY A 19 -3.17 4.22 14.04
CA GLY A 19 -1.81 4.44 14.54
C GLY A 19 -1.02 3.13 14.70
N HIS A 20 -1.69 2.04 15.09
CA HIS A 20 -1.07 0.72 15.22
C HIS A 20 -0.91 0.05 13.84
N VAL A 21 -1.85 0.23 12.92
CA VAL A 21 -1.69 -0.17 11.51
C VAL A 21 -0.45 0.48 10.90
N ALA A 22 -0.27 1.80 11.08
CA ALA A 22 0.92 2.50 10.59
C ALA A 22 2.23 1.97 11.20
N LYS A 23 2.24 1.65 12.52
CA LYS A 23 3.38 1.04 13.20
C LYS A 23 3.67 -0.37 12.70
N ALA A 24 2.64 -1.19 12.50
CA ALA A 24 2.74 -2.55 11.97
C ALA A 24 3.34 -2.55 10.56
N ILE A 25 2.87 -1.66 9.67
CA ILE A 25 3.43 -1.50 8.33
C ILE A 25 4.91 -1.07 8.41
N THR A 26 5.25 -0.11 9.26
CA THR A 26 6.66 0.30 9.47
C THR A 26 7.53 -0.88 9.94
N LEU A 27 6.99 -1.76 10.77
CA LEU A 27 7.70 -2.95 11.24
C LEU A 27 7.97 -3.95 10.10
N VAL A 28 6.97 -4.26 9.27
CA VAL A 28 7.12 -5.21 8.17
C VAL A 28 7.97 -4.66 7.01
N GLU A 29 7.97 -3.34 6.81
CA GLU A 29 8.84 -2.65 5.85
C GLU A 29 10.32 -2.58 6.30
N SER A 30 10.59 -2.78 7.57
CA SER A 30 11.94 -2.63 8.12
C SER A 30 12.92 -3.68 7.56
N THR A 31 14.14 -3.22 7.27
CA THR A 31 15.25 -4.07 6.85
C THR A 31 16.13 -4.54 8.01
N LYS A 32 15.88 -4.07 9.25
CA LYS A 32 16.69 -4.43 10.42
C LYS A 32 16.43 -5.88 10.82
N PRO A 33 17.50 -6.68 11.08
CA PRO A 33 17.36 -8.10 11.44
C PRO A 33 16.46 -8.33 12.67
N GLU A 34 16.61 -7.50 13.71
CA GLU A 34 15.81 -7.59 14.94
C GLU A 34 14.30 -7.36 14.71
N HIS A 35 13.94 -6.55 13.70
CA HIS A 35 12.55 -6.31 13.34
C HIS A 35 11.95 -7.48 12.53
N ARG A 36 12.78 -8.30 11.88
CA ARG A 36 12.29 -9.43 11.07
C ARG A 36 11.59 -10.49 11.90
N THR A 37 12.14 -10.83 13.07
CA THR A 37 11.50 -11.78 14.00
C THR A 37 10.15 -11.24 14.49
N GLN A 38 10.10 -9.97 14.89
CA GLN A 38 8.87 -9.32 15.34
C GLN A 38 7.83 -9.20 14.23
N ALA A 39 8.25 -8.89 13.00
CA ALA A 39 7.38 -8.83 11.84
C ALA A 39 6.77 -10.21 11.51
N HIS A 40 7.58 -11.27 11.58
CA HIS A 40 7.09 -12.64 11.37
C HIS A 40 6.05 -13.05 12.42
N GLU A 41 6.33 -12.79 13.71
CA GLU A 41 5.38 -13.03 14.81
C GLU A 41 4.07 -12.25 14.60
N LEU A 42 4.17 -10.95 14.24
CA LEU A 42 2.99 -10.12 13.94
C LEU A 42 2.16 -10.74 12.81
N LEU A 43 2.80 -11.12 11.69
CA LEU A 43 2.11 -11.71 10.54
C LEU A 43 1.43 -13.03 10.89
N GLN A 44 2.04 -13.86 11.73
CA GLN A 44 1.41 -15.09 12.21
C GLN A 44 0.14 -14.81 13.01
N LEU A 45 0.19 -13.81 13.92
CA LEU A 45 -0.94 -13.45 14.77
C LEU A 45 -2.12 -12.86 13.99
N ILE A 46 -1.84 -12.03 12.96
CA ILE A 46 -2.90 -11.40 12.15
C ILE A 46 -3.40 -12.28 11.00
N ASN A 47 -2.69 -13.33 10.63
CA ASN A 47 -3.02 -14.19 9.48
C ASN A 47 -4.47 -14.71 9.45
N PRO A 48 -5.12 -15.09 10.57
CA PRO A 48 -6.51 -15.52 10.58
C PRO A 48 -7.51 -14.45 10.12
N HIS A 49 -7.10 -13.19 10.11
CA HIS A 49 -7.92 -12.01 9.76
C HIS A 49 -7.65 -11.50 8.34
N THR A 50 -6.86 -12.23 7.54
CA THR A 50 -6.46 -11.84 6.17
C THR A 50 -7.16 -12.65 5.08
N GLY A 51 -6.94 -12.32 3.81
CA GLY A 51 -7.39 -13.09 2.65
C GLY A 51 -8.82 -12.79 2.20
N LYS A 52 -9.41 -11.68 2.65
CA LYS A 52 -10.78 -11.28 2.27
C LYS A 52 -10.83 -10.01 1.44
N ALA A 53 -9.76 -9.24 1.37
CA ALA A 53 -9.73 -8.00 0.61
C ALA A 53 -9.56 -8.26 -0.88
N PHE A 54 -10.20 -7.40 -1.69
CA PHE A 54 -9.95 -7.33 -3.11
C PHE A 54 -8.73 -6.44 -3.38
N ARG A 55 -7.71 -6.99 -4.03
CA ARG A 55 -6.43 -6.32 -4.29
C ARG A 55 -6.36 -5.81 -5.71
N VAL A 56 -6.07 -4.52 -5.88
CA VAL A 56 -5.99 -3.86 -7.18
C VAL A 56 -4.61 -3.23 -7.37
N GLY A 57 -3.86 -3.68 -8.35
CA GLY A 57 -2.65 -3.00 -8.82
C GLY A 57 -3.01 -1.89 -9.81
N VAL A 58 -2.44 -0.71 -9.65
CA VAL A 58 -2.63 0.42 -10.57
C VAL A 58 -1.27 0.89 -11.07
N SER A 59 -1.05 0.78 -12.36
CA SER A 59 0.19 1.20 -13.02
C SER A 59 -0.10 2.08 -14.24
N GLY A 60 0.97 2.56 -14.86
CA GLY A 60 0.92 3.40 -16.05
C GLY A 60 2.03 4.44 -16.02
N VAL A 61 2.30 5.05 -17.17
CA VAL A 61 3.38 6.03 -17.32
C VAL A 61 3.23 7.22 -16.36
N PRO A 62 4.31 7.90 -15.98
CA PRO A 62 4.23 9.14 -15.22
C PRO A 62 3.31 10.15 -15.93
N GLY A 63 2.41 10.79 -15.17
CA GLY A 63 1.41 11.71 -15.71
C GLY A 63 0.15 11.08 -16.32
N ALA A 64 -0.01 9.75 -16.30
CA ALA A 64 -1.20 9.06 -16.79
C ALA A 64 -2.47 9.28 -15.91
N GLY A 65 -2.36 9.98 -14.79
CA GLY A 65 -3.51 10.25 -13.91
C GLY A 65 -3.80 9.16 -12.89
N LYS A 66 -2.84 8.28 -12.58
CA LYS A 66 -3.01 7.16 -11.62
C LYS A 66 -3.55 7.62 -10.27
N SER A 67 -2.89 8.57 -9.63
CA SER A 67 -3.30 9.07 -8.30
C SER A 67 -4.68 9.75 -8.34
N THR A 68 -5.00 10.45 -9.44
CA THR A 68 -6.33 11.05 -9.67
C THR A 68 -7.41 9.96 -9.81
N PHE A 69 -7.10 8.90 -10.57
CA PHE A 69 -8.00 7.75 -10.72
C PHE A 69 -8.23 7.06 -9.37
N ILE A 70 -7.15 6.79 -8.60
CA ILE A 70 -7.23 6.15 -7.28
C ILE A 70 -8.06 7.00 -6.32
N ASN A 71 -7.85 8.32 -6.30
CA ASN A 71 -8.64 9.25 -5.47
C ASN A 71 -10.13 9.16 -5.79
N ALA A 72 -10.49 9.31 -7.07
CA ALA A 72 -11.89 9.27 -7.51
C ALA A 72 -12.55 7.90 -7.28
N MET A 73 -11.84 6.81 -7.61
CA MET A 73 -12.34 5.45 -7.43
C MET A 73 -12.48 5.12 -5.95
N GLY A 74 -11.49 5.47 -5.12
CA GLY A 74 -11.53 5.21 -3.68
C GLY A 74 -12.67 5.95 -2.99
N VAL A 75 -12.88 7.24 -3.31
CA VAL A 75 -14.02 8.01 -2.80
C VAL A 75 -15.34 7.38 -3.21
N LYS A 76 -15.47 6.97 -4.48
CA LYS A 76 -16.67 6.31 -4.99
C LYS A 76 -16.96 4.98 -4.27
N LEU A 77 -15.92 4.15 -4.05
CA LEU A 77 -16.07 2.88 -3.33
C LEU A 77 -16.54 3.08 -1.89
N ILE A 78 -16.09 4.15 -1.23
CA ILE A 78 -16.55 4.50 0.11
C ILE A 78 -17.98 5.02 0.09
N ASP A 79 -18.27 6.03 -0.73
CA ASP A 79 -19.54 6.77 -0.68
C ASP A 79 -20.72 5.94 -1.21
N GLU A 80 -20.52 5.15 -2.28
CA GLU A 80 -21.60 4.40 -2.93
C GLU A 80 -21.68 2.95 -2.45
N TYR A 81 -20.55 2.35 -2.06
CA TYR A 81 -20.47 0.91 -1.74
C TYR A 81 -20.06 0.62 -0.30
N GLN A 82 -19.76 1.65 0.49
CA GLN A 82 -19.40 1.53 1.92
C GLN A 82 -18.16 0.66 2.20
N HIS A 83 -17.22 0.63 1.24
CA HIS A 83 -15.96 -0.09 1.40
C HIS A 83 -14.97 0.64 2.30
N GLN A 84 -14.11 -0.12 2.95
CA GLN A 84 -12.92 0.37 3.64
C GLN A 84 -11.73 0.26 2.67
N VAL A 85 -11.17 1.40 2.27
CA VAL A 85 -10.19 1.46 1.17
C VAL A 85 -8.80 1.77 1.69
N ALA A 86 -7.82 0.93 1.36
CA ALA A 86 -6.41 1.23 1.62
C ALA A 86 -5.64 1.46 0.32
N VAL A 87 -4.66 2.37 0.35
CA VAL A 87 -3.76 2.64 -0.78
C VAL A 87 -2.32 2.56 -0.31
N LEU A 88 -1.53 1.73 -0.99
CA LEU A 88 -0.08 1.66 -0.88
C LEU A 88 0.54 2.27 -2.14
N ALA A 89 1.20 3.42 -2.02
CA ALA A 89 1.96 4.01 -3.12
C ALA A 89 3.41 3.53 -3.05
N VAL A 90 3.79 2.64 -3.97
CA VAL A 90 5.12 2.02 -4.03
C VAL A 90 6.01 2.78 -4.99
N ASP A 91 6.91 3.60 -4.44
CA ASP A 91 7.90 4.35 -5.23
C ASP A 91 9.33 3.86 -4.97
N PRO A 92 9.96 3.14 -5.93
CA PRO A 92 11.34 2.69 -5.79
C PRO A 92 12.37 3.84 -5.73
N SER A 93 12.01 5.06 -6.11
CA SER A 93 12.92 6.22 -6.11
C SER A 93 12.90 7.01 -4.79
N SER A 94 11.93 6.78 -3.91
CA SER A 94 11.70 7.59 -2.69
C SER A 94 12.83 7.53 -1.66
N THR A 95 13.72 6.53 -1.74
CA THR A 95 14.92 6.46 -0.90
C THR A 95 15.98 7.51 -1.23
N ARG A 96 15.94 8.10 -2.45
CA ARG A 96 16.97 9.07 -2.90
C ARG A 96 16.59 10.53 -2.71
N THR A 97 15.33 10.87 -2.56
CA THR A 97 14.88 12.27 -2.65
C THR A 97 14.20 12.82 -1.41
N GLY A 98 13.89 12.02 -0.38
CA GLY A 98 13.27 12.51 0.88
C GLY A 98 12.01 13.39 0.73
N GLY A 99 11.57 13.66 -0.48
CA GLY A 99 10.56 14.67 -0.82
C GLY A 99 9.24 14.18 -1.41
N SER A 100 9.13 12.90 -1.79
CA SER A 100 7.92 12.38 -2.45
C SER A 100 6.71 12.17 -1.52
N ILE A 101 6.95 12.03 -0.24
CA ILE A 101 5.91 11.65 0.76
C ILE A 101 4.79 12.68 0.88
N LEU A 102 5.09 13.96 0.69
CA LEU A 102 4.07 15.04 0.77
C LEU A 102 3.28 15.20 -0.54
N GLY A 103 3.89 14.94 -1.68
CA GLY A 103 3.26 15.11 -2.99
C GLY A 103 2.13 14.11 -3.27
N ASP A 104 2.25 12.87 -2.80
CA ASP A 104 1.24 11.83 -3.05
C ASP A 104 -0.01 12.01 -2.16
N ARG A 105 0.16 12.49 -0.91
CA ARG A 105 -0.98 12.82 -0.05
C ARG A 105 -1.79 14.00 -0.58
N THR A 106 -1.16 14.99 -1.21
CA THR A 106 -1.87 16.13 -1.81
C THR A 106 -2.63 15.76 -3.08
N ARG A 107 -2.16 14.74 -3.82
CA ARG A 107 -2.84 14.27 -5.04
C ARG A 107 -4.06 13.37 -4.77
N MET A 108 -4.14 12.77 -3.58
CA MET A 108 -5.25 11.93 -3.12
C MET A 108 -5.94 12.56 -1.91
N GLY A 109 -6.06 13.91 -1.88
CA GLY A 109 -6.53 14.66 -0.71
C GLY A 109 -7.92 14.28 -0.25
N ASP A 110 -8.86 14.09 -1.18
CA ASP A 110 -10.23 13.74 -0.83
C ASP A 110 -10.30 12.36 -0.18
N LEU A 111 -9.61 11.37 -0.76
CA LEU A 111 -9.54 10.02 -0.22
C LEU A 111 -8.78 9.98 1.10
N ALA A 112 -7.62 10.65 1.20
CA ALA A 112 -6.78 10.65 2.40
C ALA A 112 -7.46 11.27 3.63
N ASN A 113 -8.48 12.13 3.42
CA ASN A 113 -9.26 12.77 4.48
C ASN A 113 -10.45 11.93 4.96
N ARG A 114 -10.76 10.80 4.31
CA ARG A 114 -11.85 9.90 4.74
C ARG A 114 -11.42 9.05 5.92
N SER A 115 -12.31 8.83 6.87
CA SER A 115 -12.10 7.91 8.00
C SER A 115 -11.98 6.46 7.56
N GLU A 116 -12.71 6.10 6.49
CA GLU A 116 -12.76 4.79 5.86
C GLU A 116 -11.55 4.50 4.96
N ALA A 117 -10.70 5.52 4.74
CA ALA A 117 -9.52 5.35 3.89
C ALA A 117 -8.21 5.35 4.68
N PHE A 118 -7.23 4.59 4.19
CA PHE A 118 -5.84 4.61 4.67
C PHE A 118 -4.89 4.75 3.49
N VAL A 119 -4.24 5.91 3.37
CA VAL A 119 -3.29 6.18 2.29
C VAL A 119 -1.88 6.22 2.85
N ARG A 120 -1.00 5.37 2.34
CA ARG A 120 0.39 5.27 2.78
C ARG A 120 1.36 5.25 1.60
N PRO A 121 2.29 6.22 1.54
CA PRO A 121 3.50 6.07 0.75
C PRO A 121 4.35 4.95 1.37
N SER A 122 4.72 3.95 0.58
CA SER A 122 5.58 2.86 0.99
C SER A 122 6.96 3.08 0.36
N PRO A 123 7.98 3.45 1.15
CA PRO A 123 9.32 3.62 0.63
C PRO A 123 9.85 2.25 0.22
N SER A 124 10.17 2.09 -1.05
CA SER A 124 10.87 0.91 -1.52
C SER A 124 12.37 1.03 -1.19
N ALA A 125 12.76 0.62 0.01
CA ALA A 125 14.16 0.54 0.36
C ALA A 125 14.83 -0.66 -0.33
N GLY A 126 15.56 -0.42 -1.41
CA GLY A 126 16.53 -1.37 -1.94
C GLY A 126 16.06 -2.29 -3.05
N HIS A 127 16.52 -3.54 -3.04
CA HIS A 127 16.31 -4.51 -4.12
C HIS A 127 14.85 -4.89 -4.32
N LEU A 128 14.44 -5.10 -5.57
CA LEU A 128 13.09 -5.49 -6.02
C LEU A 128 12.41 -6.57 -5.18
N GLY A 129 13.13 -7.61 -4.78
CA GLY A 129 12.59 -8.66 -3.92
C GLY A 129 12.20 -8.17 -2.52
N GLY A 130 12.91 -7.19 -1.98
CA GLY A 130 12.59 -6.56 -0.68
C GLY A 130 11.32 -5.72 -0.76
N VAL A 131 11.14 -4.98 -1.84
CA VAL A 131 9.93 -4.18 -2.11
C VAL A 131 8.71 -5.08 -2.25
N ALA A 132 8.78 -6.11 -3.09
CA ALA A 132 7.69 -7.05 -3.31
C ALA A 132 7.24 -7.74 -2.00
N ARG A 133 8.21 -8.14 -1.16
CA ARG A 133 7.93 -8.74 0.15
C ARG A 133 7.23 -7.72 1.08
N ALA A 134 7.81 -6.53 1.23
CA ALA A 134 7.27 -5.49 2.11
C ALA A 134 5.86 -5.07 1.70
N THR A 135 5.60 -4.92 0.39
CA THR A 135 4.28 -4.62 -0.15
C THR A 135 3.27 -5.71 0.18
N ARG A 136 3.63 -6.99 -0.02
CA ARG A 136 2.75 -8.12 0.32
C ARG A 136 2.45 -8.19 1.81
N GLU A 137 3.47 -8.04 2.65
CA GLU A 137 3.32 -8.04 4.11
C GLU A 137 2.46 -6.85 4.59
N SER A 138 2.61 -5.67 3.97
CA SER A 138 1.78 -4.49 4.26
C SER A 138 0.32 -4.67 3.85
N MET A 139 0.04 -5.34 2.72
CA MET A 139 -1.34 -5.68 2.34
C MET A 139 -2.00 -6.58 3.39
N LEU A 140 -1.29 -7.60 3.90
CA LEU A 140 -1.83 -8.46 4.97
C LEU A 140 -2.18 -7.68 6.24
N VAL A 141 -1.35 -6.70 6.62
CA VAL A 141 -1.64 -5.82 7.76
C VAL A 141 -2.91 -5.00 7.53
N LEU A 142 -3.09 -4.45 6.33
CA LEU A 142 -4.28 -3.68 5.97
C LEU A 142 -5.55 -4.53 5.96
N GLU A 143 -5.48 -5.73 5.38
CA GLU A 143 -6.60 -6.67 5.40
C GLU A 143 -7.01 -7.05 6.82
N ALA A 144 -6.04 -7.39 7.68
CA ALA A 144 -6.31 -7.71 9.07
C ALA A 144 -6.93 -6.54 9.84
N ALA A 145 -6.65 -5.30 9.43
CA ALA A 145 -7.24 -4.09 10.00
C ALA A 145 -8.63 -3.76 9.46
N GLY A 146 -9.20 -4.60 8.58
CA GLY A 146 -10.57 -4.46 8.07
C GLY A 146 -10.71 -3.69 6.76
N TYR A 147 -9.59 -3.32 6.09
CA TYR A 147 -9.67 -2.76 4.74
C TYR A 147 -9.99 -3.88 3.75
N ASP A 148 -11.12 -3.75 3.08
CA ASP A 148 -11.66 -4.77 2.15
C ASP A 148 -11.33 -4.49 0.68
N VAL A 149 -10.83 -3.30 0.36
CA VAL A 149 -10.21 -2.97 -0.92
C VAL A 149 -8.81 -2.41 -0.70
N VAL A 150 -7.79 -3.06 -1.25
CA VAL A 150 -6.39 -2.61 -1.16
C VAL A 150 -5.86 -2.29 -2.54
N MET A 151 -5.58 -1.01 -2.80
CA MET A 151 -4.99 -0.54 -4.04
C MET A 151 -3.47 -0.38 -3.88
N VAL A 152 -2.71 -0.87 -4.85
CA VAL A 152 -1.25 -0.72 -4.88
C VAL A 152 -0.88 0.10 -6.11
N GLU A 153 -0.45 1.36 -5.91
CA GLU A 153 0.03 2.22 -6.98
C GLU A 153 1.52 2.01 -7.23
N THR A 154 1.90 1.84 -8.49
CA THR A 154 3.31 1.79 -8.93
C THR A 154 3.66 3.02 -9.76
N VAL A 155 4.95 3.35 -9.83
CA VAL A 155 5.42 4.53 -10.59
C VAL A 155 5.48 4.35 -12.11
N GLY A 156 5.27 3.13 -12.63
CA GLY A 156 5.21 2.88 -14.06
C GLY A 156 6.55 2.84 -14.79
N VAL A 157 7.65 2.49 -14.10
CA VAL A 157 9.01 2.52 -14.68
C VAL A 157 9.70 1.15 -14.72
N GLY A 158 8.96 0.03 -14.72
CA GLY A 158 9.54 -1.28 -15.04
C GLY A 158 9.26 -2.40 -14.05
N GLN A 159 10.24 -2.88 -13.30
CA GLN A 159 10.21 -4.19 -12.63
C GLN A 159 9.25 -4.28 -11.42
N SER A 160 8.85 -3.17 -10.80
CA SER A 160 7.88 -3.15 -9.70
C SER A 160 6.48 -3.59 -10.15
N GLU A 161 6.13 -3.32 -11.42
CA GLU A 161 4.83 -3.68 -12.02
C GLU A 161 4.63 -5.18 -12.09
N VAL A 162 5.66 -5.91 -12.54
CA VAL A 162 5.63 -7.38 -12.62
C VAL A 162 5.45 -7.99 -11.23
N ALA A 163 6.17 -7.46 -10.24
CA ALA A 163 6.07 -7.94 -8.86
C ALA A 163 4.67 -7.67 -8.27
N VAL A 164 4.09 -6.49 -8.53
CA VAL A 164 2.74 -6.14 -8.04
C VAL A 164 1.67 -6.96 -8.77
N ALA A 165 1.79 -7.14 -10.10
CA ALA A 165 0.84 -7.95 -10.87
C ALA A 165 0.70 -9.38 -10.32
N GLY A 166 1.78 -9.96 -9.80
CA GLY A 166 1.79 -11.31 -9.21
C GLY A 166 1.20 -11.41 -7.79
N MET A 167 0.72 -10.30 -7.19
CA MET A 167 0.21 -10.30 -5.81
C MET A 167 -1.16 -9.63 -5.66
N VAL A 168 -1.81 -9.26 -6.76
CA VAL A 168 -3.13 -8.61 -6.79
C VAL A 168 -4.13 -9.43 -7.59
N ASP A 169 -5.43 -9.22 -7.34
CA ASP A 169 -6.51 -9.91 -8.04
C ASP A 169 -6.80 -9.29 -9.40
N THR A 170 -6.63 -7.98 -9.51
CA THR A 170 -6.80 -7.21 -10.75
C THR A 170 -5.65 -6.22 -10.90
N PHE A 171 -5.11 -6.16 -12.12
CA PHE A 171 -4.06 -5.21 -12.46
C PHE A 171 -4.54 -4.25 -13.56
N LEU A 172 -4.63 -2.97 -13.21
CA LEU A 172 -5.04 -1.89 -14.12
C LEU A 172 -3.83 -1.14 -14.64
N PHE A 173 -3.74 -1.02 -15.97
CA PHE A 173 -2.71 -0.23 -16.61
C PHE A 173 -3.34 1.00 -17.28
N LEU A 174 -3.03 2.20 -16.75
CA LEU A 174 -3.50 3.46 -17.29
C LEU A 174 -2.56 3.94 -18.41
N HIS A 175 -3.13 4.13 -19.59
CA HIS A 175 -2.42 4.59 -20.78
C HIS A 175 -3.02 5.92 -21.28
N VAL A 176 -2.14 6.83 -21.71
CA VAL A 176 -2.57 8.10 -22.33
C VAL A 176 -2.60 7.92 -23.85
N ALA A 177 -3.76 8.12 -24.46
CA ALA A 177 -4.00 7.87 -25.89
C ALA A 177 -3.11 8.67 -26.86
N ARG A 178 -2.27 9.62 -26.38
CA ARG A 178 -1.40 10.48 -27.20
C ARG A 178 0.08 10.10 -27.22
N THR A 179 0.48 8.98 -26.66
CA THR A 179 1.89 8.52 -26.69
C THR A 179 2.22 7.63 -27.90
N GLY A 180 1.31 7.55 -28.88
CA GLY A 180 1.65 7.01 -30.19
C GLY A 180 2.58 7.99 -30.91
N GLY A 181 3.90 7.79 -30.78
CA GLY A 181 4.87 8.49 -31.62
C GLY A 181 4.56 8.20 -33.09
N GLN A 182 4.67 9.21 -33.90
CA GLN A 182 4.76 9.01 -35.35
C GLN A 182 5.89 8.01 -35.60
N LEU A 183 5.57 6.91 -36.25
CA LEU A 183 6.54 6.06 -36.93
C LEU A 183 7.11 6.83 -38.12
#